data_9a6bc672be602d106c5e836ec7dcc4cb
#
_entry.id   9a6bc672be602d106c5e836ec7dcc4cb
#
_cell.length_a   1.000
_cell.length_b   1.000
_cell.length_c   1.000
_cell.angle_alpha   90.00
_cell.angle_beta   90.00
_cell.angle_gamma   90.00
#
_symmetry.space_group_name_H-M   'P 1'
#
loop_
_entity.id
_entity.type
_entity.pdbx_description
1 polymer ?
#
loop_
_entity_poly.entity_id
_entity_poly.type
_entity_poly.pdbx_seq_one_letter_code
_entity_poly.pdbx_strand_id
1 'polypeptide(L)'
;IAICGQISQYNAIDPPQGPRNIGNLLRTQSTAQGLMVTNYELQHEVGRARLAEWVRDGQLKYREDVVDGFENAPAAFIGLLRGENFGKRLVKVSE
;
A
#
# COMPACT_ATOMS: atom_id res chain seq x y z
N ILE A 1 4.06 7.75 -12.17
CA ILE A 1 3.39 7.43 -10.89
C ILE A 1 2.55 6.19 -11.12
N ALA A 2 2.74 5.11 -10.32
CA ALA A 2 1.86 3.96 -10.29
C ALA A 2 0.82 4.14 -9.17
N ILE A 3 -0.47 4.04 -9.51
CA ILE A 3 -1.60 4.17 -8.58
C ILE A 3 -2.11 2.77 -8.31
N CYS A 4 -1.81 2.22 -7.11
CA CYS A 4 -2.09 0.82 -6.75
C CYS A 4 -3.30 0.66 -5.82
N GLY A 5 -3.87 1.75 -5.28
CA GLY A 5 -5.01 1.70 -4.37
C GLY A 5 -5.38 3.06 -3.81
N GLN A 6 -6.54 3.09 -3.15
CA GLN A 6 -7.13 4.31 -2.58
C GLN A 6 -7.79 4.01 -1.22
N ILE A 7 -7.15 3.22 -0.37
CA ILE A 7 -7.73 2.74 0.90
C ILE A 7 -8.23 3.88 1.81
N SER A 8 -7.58 5.04 1.76
CA SER A 8 -7.99 6.24 2.50
C SER A 8 -9.39 6.76 2.12
N GLN A 9 -9.94 6.29 1.00
CA GLN A 9 -11.22 6.75 0.45
C GLN A 9 -12.32 5.68 0.51
N TYR A 10 -12.03 4.46 0.95
CA TYR A 10 -13.00 3.35 0.91
C TYR A 10 -14.24 3.59 1.77
N ASN A 11 -14.12 4.37 2.84
CA ASN A 11 -15.23 4.72 3.73
C ASN A 11 -15.71 6.17 3.55
N ALA A 12 -15.28 6.86 2.50
CA ALA A 12 -15.70 8.22 2.24
C ALA A 12 -17.16 8.24 1.79
N ILE A 13 -17.99 9.06 2.45
CA ILE A 13 -19.41 9.27 2.10
C ILE A 13 -19.51 10.30 0.96
N ASP A 14 -18.67 11.33 1.01
CA ASP A 14 -18.59 12.35 -0.02
C ASP A 14 -17.47 12.03 -1.02
N PRO A 15 -17.58 12.51 -2.27
CA PRO A 15 -16.48 12.39 -3.22
C PRO A 15 -15.20 12.98 -2.64
N PRO A 16 -14.08 12.22 -2.63
CA PRO A 16 -12.84 12.70 -2.06
C PRO A 16 -12.32 13.91 -2.81
N GLN A 17 -11.98 14.94 -2.06
CA GLN A 17 -11.31 16.11 -2.61
C GLN A 17 -9.80 15.93 -2.49
N GLY A 18 -9.09 16.08 -3.60
CA GLY A 18 -7.63 16.02 -3.65
C GLY A 18 -7.01 17.34 -4.09
N PRO A 19 -5.71 17.51 -3.89
CA PRO A 19 -5.00 18.68 -4.38
C PRO A 19 -5.11 18.76 -5.90
N ARG A 20 -5.34 19.98 -6.41
CA ARG A 20 -5.51 20.26 -7.84
C ARG A 20 -4.16 20.35 -8.58
N ASN A 21 -3.29 19.39 -8.36
CA ASN A 21 -1.91 19.41 -8.92
C ASN A 21 -1.73 18.57 -10.18
N ILE A 22 -2.80 18.12 -10.82
CA ILE A 22 -2.70 17.35 -12.06
C ILE A 22 -1.93 18.12 -13.15
N GLY A 23 -1.98 19.46 -13.12
CA GLY A 23 -1.17 20.30 -13.99
C GLY A 23 0.36 20.12 -13.85
N ASN A 24 0.82 19.53 -12.72
CA ASN A 24 2.23 19.19 -12.57
C ASN A 24 2.65 18.07 -13.53
N LEU A 25 1.75 17.14 -13.86
CA LEU A 25 2.04 16.09 -14.84
C LEU A 25 2.40 16.69 -16.21
N LEU A 26 1.64 17.71 -16.63
CA LEU A 26 1.94 18.43 -17.88
C LEU A 26 3.32 19.11 -17.82
N ARG A 27 3.58 19.86 -16.73
CA ARG A 27 4.81 20.65 -16.60
C ARG A 27 6.06 19.76 -16.51
N THR A 28 5.96 18.60 -15.88
CA THR A 28 7.06 17.64 -15.71
C THR A 28 7.09 16.55 -16.77
N GLN A 29 6.15 16.57 -17.72
CA GLN A 29 5.97 15.51 -18.74
C GLN A 29 5.90 14.10 -18.13
N SER A 30 5.29 14.00 -16.96
CA SER A 30 5.16 12.75 -16.20
C SER A 30 3.86 12.03 -16.52
N THR A 31 3.85 10.72 -16.30
CA THR A 31 2.65 9.87 -16.45
C THR A 31 2.17 9.38 -15.09
N ALA A 32 0.84 9.34 -14.91
CA ALA A 32 0.19 8.62 -13.82
C ALA A 32 -0.70 7.54 -14.40
N GLN A 33 -0.57 6.30 -13.91
CA GLN A 33 -1.29 5.14 -14.43
C GLN A 33 -1.79 4.25 -13.28
N GLY A 34 -3.04 3.82 -13.40
CA GLY A 34 -3.61 2.80 -12.51
C GLY A 34 -2.96 1.44 -12.75
N LEU A 35 -2.72 0.71 -11.65
CA LEU A 35 -2.12 -0.63 -11.66
C LEU A 35 -3.00 -1.58 -10.86
N MET A 36 -3.44 -2.66 -11.52
CA MET A 36 -4.07 -3.81 -10.86
C MET A 36 -3.08 -4.98 -10.87
N VAL A 37 -2.64 -5.39 -9.70
CA VAL A 37 -1.62 -6.46 -9.57
C VAL A 37 -2.07 -7.79 -10.18
N THR A 38 -3.36 -8.08 -10.16
CA THR A 38 -3.97 -9.28 -10.76
C THR A 38 -3.75 -9.38 -12.27
N ASN A 39 -3.52 -8.26 -12.96
CA ASN A 39 -3.23 -8.27 -14.41
C ASN A 39 -1.81 -8.78 -14.72
N TYR A 40 -1.00 -9.04 -13.69
CA TYR A 40 0.42 -9.42 -13.81
C TYR A 40 0.72 -10.79 -13.18
N GLU A 41 -0.26 -11.67 -13.04
CA GLU A 41 -0.12 -12.97 -12.36
C GLU A 41 1.05 -13.78 -12.88
N LEU A 42 1.26 -13.83 -14.19
CA LEU A 42 2.38 -14.55 -14.82
C LEU A 42 3.76 -13.99 -14.45
N GLN A 43 3.81 -12.77 -13.93
CA GLN A 43 5.06 -12.09 -13.56
C GLN A 43 5.29 -12.08 -12.04
N HIS A 44 4.36 -12.61 -11.23
CA HIS A 44 4.46 -12.54 -9.77
C HIS A 44 5.73 -13.20 -9.22
N GLU A 45 6.12 -14.37 -9.76
CA GLU A 45 7.34 -15.05 -9.30
C GLU A 45 8.60 -14.22 -9.59
N VAL A 46 8.70 -13.68 -10.78
CA VAL A 46 9.83 -12.83 -11.18
C VAL A 46 9.87 -11.56 -10.33
N GLY A 47 8.69 -10.95 -10.11
CA GLY A 47 8.56 -9.76 -9.28
C GLY A 47 8.96 -10.02 -7.82
N ARG A 48 8.50 -11.12 -7.22
CA ARG A 48 8.86 -11.51 -5.85
C ARG A 48 10.35 -11.76 -5.69
N ALA A 49 10.96 -12.49 -6.63
CA ALA A 49 12.40 -12.75 -6.62
C ALA A 49 13.19 -11.43 -6.65
N ARG A 50 12.79 -10.48 -7.51
CA ARG A 50 13.45 -9.18 -7.61
C ARG A 50 13.29 -8.33 -6.36
N LEU A 51 12.08 -8.29 -5.78
CA LEU A 51 11.83 -7.58 -4.52
C LEU A 51 12.67 -8.18 -3.37
N ALA A 52 12.79 -9.51 -3.29
CA ALA A 52 13.60 -10.18 -2.28
C ALA A 52 15.09 -9.82 -2.41
N GLU A 53 15.62 -9.70 -3.63
CA GLU A 53 16.98 -9.20 -3.86
C GLU A 53 17.14 -7.78 -3.32
N TRP A 54 16.27 -6.86 -3.68
CA TRP A 54 16.35 -5.47 -3.26
C TRP A 54 16.23 -5.30 -1.73
N VAL A 55 15.42 -6.13 -1.06
CA VAL A 55 15.35 -6.16 0.41
C VAL A 55 16.68 -6.65 0.99
N ARG A 56 17.22 -7.77 0.47
CA ARG A 56 18.48 -8.35 0.93
C ARG A 56 19.65 -7.38 0.78
N ASP A 57 19.68 -6.65 -0.34
CA ASP A 57 20.75 -5.70 -0.67
C ASP A 57 20.54 -4.32 0.00
N GLY A 58 19.47 -4.17 0.79
CA GLY A 58 19.14 -2.90 1.46
C GLY A 58 18.66 -1.77 0.54
N GLN A 59 18.41 -2.08 -0.72
CA GLN A 59 17.88 -1.10 -1.70
C GLN A 59 16.40 -0.82 -1.48
N LEU A 60 15.63 -1.81 -1.00
CA LEU A 60 14.24 -1.68 -0.62
C LEU A 60 14.11 -1.83 0.90
N LYS A 61 13.59 -0.78 1.54
CA LYS A 61 13.27 -0.79 2.96
C LYS A 61 11.77 -0.92 3.14
N TYR A 62 11.36 -1.77 4.06
CA TYR A 62 9.96 -1.94 4.45
C TYR A 62 9.79 -1.71 5.95
N ARG A 63 8.57 -1.51 6.38
CA ARG A 63 8.21 -1.41 7.79
C ARG A 63 6.96 -2.19 8.07
N GLU A 64 6.97 -2.90 9.18
CA GLU A 64 5.84 -3.63 9.72
C GLU A 64 5.37 -2.96 11.00
N ASP A 65 4.06 -2.97 11.19
CA ASP A 65 3.37 -2.48 12.38
C ASP A 65 2.56 -3.66 12.93
N VAL A 66 3.11 -4.32 13.96
CA VAL A 66 2.59 -5.59 14.48
C VAL A 66 1.75 -5.35 15.73
N VAL A 67 0.53 -5.87 15.71
CA VAL A 67 -0.38 -5.91 16.85
C VAL A 67 -0.42 -7.35 17.38
N ASP A 68 -0.13 -7.55 18.66
CA ASP A 68 -0.17 -8.86 19.29
C ASP A 68 -1.60 -9.28 19.65
N GLY A 69 -1.90 -10.57 19.46
CA GLY A 69 -3.15 -11.22 19.88
C GLY A 69 -4.24 -11.16 18.81
N PHE A 70 -4.83 -12.32 18.53
CA PHE A 70 -5.92 -12.46 17.56
C PHE A 70 -7.16 -11.62 17.94
N GLU A 71 -7.43 -11.48 19.22
CA GLU A 71 -8.53 -10.69 19.78
C GLU A 71 -8.47 -9.21 19.36
N ASN A 72 -7.29 -8.71 19.04
CA ASN A 72 -7.06 -7.33 18.59
C ASN A 72 -7.25 -7.13 17.07
N ALA A 73 -7.50 -8.20 16.31
CA ALA A 73 -7.66 -8.12 14.85
C ALA A 73 -8.77 -7.14 14.40
N PRO A 74 -9.98 -7.12 15.03
CA PRO A 74 -11.01 -6.15 14.64
C PRO A 74 -10.57 -4.70 14.87
N ALA A 75 -9.95 -4.41 16.00
CA ALA A 75 -9.46 -3.07 16.31
C ALA A 75 -8.32 -2.65 15.36
N ALA A 76 -7.39 -3.56 15.06
CA ALA A 76 -6.31 -3.33 14.12
C ALA A 76 -6.83 -3.03 12.71
N PHE A 77 -7.88 -3.73 12.26
CA PHE A 77 -8.51 -3.48 10.96
C PHE A 77 -9.21 -2.11 10.91
N ILE A 78 -9.95 -1.74 11.95
CA ILE A 78 -10.57 -0.41 12.05
C ILE A 78 -9.49 0.68 12.05
N GLY A 79 -8.42 0.50 12.81
CA GLY A 79 -7.28 1.42 12.86
C GLY A 79 -6.59 1.58 11.50
N LEU A 80 -6.46 0.49 10.73
CA LEU A 80 -5.94 0.53 9.36
C LEU A 80 -6.77 1.48 8.46
N LEU A 81 -8.10 1.39 8.53
CA LEU A 81 -8.99 2.25 7.74
C LEU A 81 -8.98 3.71 8.21
N ARG A 82 -8.50 3.98 9.42
CA ARG A 82 -8.29 5.33 9.96
C ARG A 82 -6.87 5.86 9.72
N GLY A 83 -5.99 5.06 9.13
CA GLY A 83 -4.60 5.44 8.87
C GLY A 83 -3.71 5.48 10.11
N GLU A 84 -4.04 4.72 11.16
CA GLU A 84 -3.30 4.69 12.42
C GLU A 84 -1.98 3.92 12.33
N ASN A 85 -1.82 3.04 11.33
CA ASN A 85 -0.61 2.26 11.14
C ASN A 85 0.47 3.02 10.38
N PHE A 86 1.72 2.65 10.64
CA PHE A 86 2.85 3.07 9.83
C PHE A 86 3.58 1.86 9.24
N GLY A 87 3.36 1.61 7.95
CA GLY A 87 3.84 0.43 7.25
C GLY A 87 2.79 -0.67 7.13
N LYS A 88 3.21 -1.91 6.97
CA LYS A 88 2.32 -3.07 6.83
C LYS A 88 1.72 -3.45 8.18
N ARG A 89 0.41 -3.26 8.35
CA ARG A 89 -0.31 -3.74 9.54
C ARG A 89 -0.39 -5.26 9.52
N LEU A 90 0.08 -5.88 10.57
CA LEU A 90 0.03 -7.32 10.82
C LEU A 90 -0.63 -7.59 12.18
N VAL A 91 -1.28 -8.73 12.31
CA VAL A 91 -1.77 -9.24 13.60
C VAL A 91 -1.07 -10.56 13.88
N LYS A 92 -0.32 -10.65 14.98
CA LYS A 92 0.31 -11.87 15.43
C LYS A 92 -0.74 -12.75 16.12
N VAL A 93 -1.08 -13.88 15.52
CA VAL A 93 -2.18 -14.76 15.97
C VAL A 93 -1.70 -15.97 16.78
N SER A 94 -0.42 -16.28 16.72
CA SER A 94 0.22 -17.35 17.50
C SER A 94 1.72 -17.05 17.70
N GLU A 95 2.33 -17.72 18.63
CA GLU A 95 3.79 -17.69 18.84
C GLU A 95 4.54 -18.34 17.66
#